data_cdb4196d3d55a363001bfe040dd5b177
#
_entry.id   cdb4196d3d55a363001bfe040dd5b177
#
_cell.length_a   1.000
_cell.length_b   1.000
_cell.length_c   1.000
_cell.angle_alpha   90.00
_cell.angle_beta   90.00
_cell.angle_gamma   90.00
#
_symmetry.space_group_name_H-M   'P 1'
#
loop_
_entity.id
_entity.type
_entity.pdbx_description
1 polymer ?
#
loop_
_entity_poly.entity_id
_entity_poly.type
_entity_poly.pdbx_seq_one_letter_code
_entity_poly.pdbx_strand_id
1 'polypeptide(L)'
;MTNTPRINRFLFVLYILLTVGVLVAALIWPAVRVVAYAPLRDLLFPAFYLPTSAGIEARITVAAPPTLEAWVREAAADFNRQNTLIEVGVISLRGAEAGRRLNASVTDLPDVWIAEAGFVRTSVGGVPYESGGPSVAQDGLAWVAVASSDVGGDLSWRSVADAARSDIRFRVAVPPVGSVEGMAACASAAAEYHQQANLTADLLNDAAFRGWLDELLAAAPNRSRHPRDQLGSRPPEVDAGLILGSDWQQLAKESFIYQPPAYNVVFDFPYLVRTNWYELSEDEANARRIAAERFSDFLLGGGPQGKLVNYGLERAGAEPSVQIVSFDDPAVRALQACWQ
;
A
#
# COMPACT_ATOMS: atom_id res chain seq x y z
N MET A 1 47.59 62.43 25.60
CA MET A 1 46.77 61.52 26.44
C MET A 1 46.12 60.53 25.53
N THR A 2 46.73 59.36 25.42
CA THR A 2 46.32 58.34 24.46
C THR A 2 45.86 57.03 25.19
N ASN A 3 44.57 56.85 25.33
CA ASN A 3 44.02 55.73 26.05
C ASN A 3 43.39 54.66 25.08
N THR A 4 44.01 54.43 23.94
CA THR A 4 43.47 53.58 22.86
C THR A 4 43.99 52.13 22.80
N PRO A 5 45.03 51.65 23.51
CA PRO A 5 45.47 50.25 23.25
C PRO A 5 44.75 49.17 24.04
N ARG A 6 44.03 49.50 25.13
CA ARG A 6 43.38 48.44 25.94
C ARG A 6 42.09 47.93 25.36
N ILE A 7 41.26 48.72 24.71
CA ILE A 7 39.98 48.32 24.07
C ILE A 7 40.26 47.46 22.85
N ASN A 8 41.30 47.78 22.07
CA ASN A 8 41.68 46.98 20.91
C ASN A 8 42.16 45.56 21.28
N ARG A 9 42.86 45.42 22.41
CA ARG A 9 43.30 44.09 22.87
C ARG A 9 42.11 43.21 23.34
N PHE A 10 41.15 43.78 24.01
CA PHE A 10 39.94 43.05 24.45
C PHE A 10 39.10 42.63 23.26
N LEU A 11 38.84 43.49 22.29
CA LEU A 11 38.13 43.18 21.09
C LEU A 11 38.84 42.12 20.22
N PHE A 12 40.17 42.18 20.17
CA PHE A 12 40.96 41.17 19.45
C PHE A 12 40.90 39.79 20.11
N VAL A 13 41.00 39.74 21.43
CA VAL A 13 40.87 38.47 22.19
C VAL A 13 39.44 37.91 22.04
N LEU A 14 38.41 38.74 22.11
CA LEU A 14 37.03 38.34 21.91
C LEU A 14 36.79 37.79 20.50
N TYR A 15 37.36 38.43 19.47
CA TYR A 15 37.29 37.97 18.10
C TYR A 15 37.98 36.62 17.91
N ILE A 16 39.16 36.39 18.48
CA ILE A 16 39.85 35.10 18.44
C ILE A 16 39.03 34.02 19.14
N LEU A 17 38.45 34.29 20.31
CA LEU A 17 37.63 33.33 21.04
C LEU A 17 36.36 32.97 20.26
N LEU A 18 35.73 33.94 19.62
CA LEU A 18 34.55 33.70 18.76
C LEU A 18 34.92 32.85 17.52
N THR A 19 36.03 33.19 16.86
CA THR A 19 36.49 32.46 15.67
C THR A 19 36.90 31.04 16.01
N VAL A 20 37.63 30.82 17.12
CA VAL A 20 37.97 29.48 17.61
C VAL A 20 36.72 28.70 18.02
N GLY A 21 35.77 29.35 18.70
CA GLY A 21 34.49 28.74 19.08
C GLY A 21 33.67 28.26 17.86
N VAL A 22 33.61 29.07 16.81
CA VAL A 22 32.94 28.70 15.54
C VAL A 22 33.67 27.56 14.84
N LEU A 23 35.02 27.59 14.81
CA LEU A 23 35.81 26.49 14.21
C LEU A 23 35.69 25.20 14.98
N VAL A 24 35.71 25.23 16.30
CA VAL A 24 35.52 24.06 17.17
C VAL A 24 34.09 23.52 17.01
N ALA A 25 33.09 24.39 16.98
CA ALA A 25 31.70 23.99 16.70
C ALA A 25 31.55 23.38 15.33
N ALA A 26 32.20 23.91 14.29
CA ALA A 26 32.15 23.38 12.93
C ALA A 26 32.87 22.03 12.78
N LEU A 27 33.91 21.75 13.57
CA LEU A 27 34.65 20.50 13.57
C LEU A 27 33.97 19.40 14.42
N ILE A 28 33.41 19.78 15.57
CA ILE A 28 32.74 18.82 16.48
C ILE A 28 31.32 18.52 16.03
N TRP A 29 30.64 19.45 15.37
CA TRP A 29 29.26 19.33 14.94
C TRP A 29 28.98 18.12 14.03
N PRO A 30 29.82 17.77 13.03
CA PRO A 30 29.63 16.55 12.25
C PRO A 30 29.80 15.28 13.08
N ALA A 31 30.75 15.24 14.02
CA ALA A 31 31.00 14.07 14.87
C ALA A 31 29.86 13.84 15.90
N VAL A 32 29.33 14.91 16.48
CA VAL A 32 28.19 14.87 17.40
C VAL A 32 26.92 14.50 16.67
N ARG A 33 26.77 14.89 15.40
CA ARG A 33 25.67 14.47 14.56
C ARG A 33 25.60 12.96 14.38
N VAL A 34 26.73 12.29 14.18
CA VAL A 34 26.77 10.86 13.87
C VAL A 34 26.48 9.97 15.09
N VAL A 35 26.88 10.37 16.30
CA VAL A 35 26.90 9.48 17.46
C VAL A 35 25.76 9.73 18.48
N ALA A 36 25.32 10.98 18.64
CA ALA A 36 24.42 11.35 19.74
C ALA A 36 23.04 11.86 19.30
N TYR A 37 22.81 12.04 18.00
CA TYR A 37 21.73 12.89 17.54
C TYR A 37 20.40 12.20 17.24
N ALA A 38 20.39 10.90 16.96
CA ALA A 38 19.15 10.19 16.60
C ALA A 38 18.10 10.23 17.74
N PRO A 39 18.40 9.88 18.98
CA PRO A 39 17.41 9.92 20.07
C PRO A 39 17.13 11.33 20.63
N LEU A 40 18.12 12.24 20.59
CA LEU A 40 17.96 13.62 21.10
C LEU A 40 17.24 14.55 20.11
N ARG A 41 17.37 14.27 18.83
CA ARG A 41 16.70 15.02 17.77
C ARG A 41 15.17 14.93 17.90
N ASP A 42 14.66 13.73 18.09
CA ASP A 42 13.21 13.49 18.15
C ASP A 42 12.58 14.06 19.44
N LEU A 43 13.40 14.23 20.48
CA LEU A 43 12.98 14.81 21.77
C LEU A 43 13.02 16.35 21.78
N LEU A 44 14.03 16.97 21.15
CA LEU A 44 14.29 18.40 21.29
C LEU A 44 13.80 19.24 20.09
N PHE A 45 13.69 18.63 18.91
CA PHE A 45 13.35 19.37 17.68
C PHE A 45 12.39 18.55 16.77
N PRO A 46 11.15 18.27 17.21
CA PRO A 46 10.21 17.53 16.40
C PRO A 46 9.84 18.20 15.05
N ALA A 47 10.18 19.48 14.88
CA ALA A 47 9.87 20.27 13.68
C ALA A 47 11.09 20.58 12.78
N PHE A 48 12.32 20.27 13.20
CA PHE A 48 13.52 20.56 12.41
C PHE A 48 14.19 19.28 11.92
N TYR A 49 13.77 18.79 10.77
CA TYR A 49 14.52 17.80 10.01
C TYR A 49 15.79 18.44 9.42
N LEU A 50 16.88 18.48 10.19
CA LEU A 50 18.19 18.71 9.60
C LEU A 50 18.65 17.43 8.90
N PRO A 51 19.10 17.47 7.64
CA PRO A 51 19.57 16.29 6.93
C PRO A 51 20.75 15.66 7.68
N THR A 52 20.57 14.45 8.18
CA THR A 52 21.57 13.73 9.00
C THR A 52 22.68 13.08 8.18
N SER A 53 22.68 13.23 6.87
CA SER A 53 23.78 12.83 5.99
C SER A 53 24.09 13.95 5.03
N ALA A 54 25.24 14.58 5.22
CA ALA A 54 25.78 15.51 4.24
C ALA A 54 25.95 14.76 2.91
N GLY A 55 25.24 15.17 1.87
CA GLY A 55 25.58 14.85 0.50
C GLY A 55 24.95 13.63 -0.14
N ILE A 56 23.90 13.00 0.41
CA ILE A 56 23.20 11.94 -0.32
C ILE A 56 22.05 12.60 -1.11
N GLU A 57 22.33 12.99 -2.35
CA GLU A 57 21.26 13.28 -3.30
C GLU A 57 20.75 11.96 -3.88
N ALA A 58 19.48 11.65 -3.66
CA ALA A 58 18.86 10.46 -4.22
C ALA A 58 17.49 10.80 -4.79
N ARG A 59 17.21 10.28 -5.99
CA ARG A 59 15.87 10.24 -6.55
C ARG A 59 15.42 8.79 -6.58
N ILE A 60 14.27 8.51 -5.97
CA ILE A 60 13.66 7.18 -5.99
C ILE A 60 12.28 7.21 -6.64
N THR A 61 11.94 6.09 -7.29
CA THR A 61 10.62 5.86 -7.86
C THR A 61 9.89 4.79 -7.07
N VAL A 62 8.70 5.14 -6.57
CA VAL A 62 7.80 4.24 -5.84
C VAL A 62 6.66 3.85 -6.75
N ALA A 63 6.52 2.55 -7.02
CA ALA A 63 5.35 2.01 -7.69
C ALA A 63 4.29 1.66 -6.65
N ALA A 64 3.10 2.24 -6.76
CA ALA A 64 1.97 2.00 -5.88
C ALA A 64 0.75 1.51 -6.66
N PRO A 65 -0.09 0.62 -6.09
CA PRO A 65 -1.35 0.23 -6.71
C PRO A 65 -2.31 1.43 -6.76
N PRO A 66 -3.27 1.46 -7.70
CA PRO A 66 -4.22 2.57 -7.84
C PRO A 66 -4.97 2.89 -6.55
N THR A 67 -5.28 1.88 -5.74
CA THR A 67 -5.94 2.03 -4.44
C THR A 67 -5.16 2.90 -3.46
N LEU A 68 -3.82 2.79 -3.46
CA LEU A 68 -2.93 3.59 -2.60
C LEU A 68 -2.36 4.83 -3.26
N GLU A 69 -2.41 4.93 -4.59
CA GLU A 69 -1.68 5.94 -5.35
C GLU A 69 -1.89 7.36 -4.83
N ALA A 70 -3.13 7.74 -4.56
CA ALA A 70 -3.47 9.08 -4.11
C ALA A 70 -2.85 9.40 -2.74
N TRP A 71 -2.93 8.47 -1.79
CA TRP A 71 -2.33 8.60 -0.47
C TRP A 71 -0.80 8.64 -0.53
N VAL A 72 -0.17 7.75 -1.31
CA VAL A 72 1.30 7.71 -1.47
C VAL A 72 1.80 8.99 -2.14
N ARG A 73 1.08 9.55 -3.14
CA ARG A 73 1.42 10.83 -3.79
C ARG A 73 1.36 12.01 -2.82
N GLU A 74 0.32 12.06 -1.98
CA GLU A 74 0.23 13.10 -0.95
C GLU A 74 1.39 12.97 0.04
N ALA A 75 1.66 11.75 0.52
CA ALA A 75 2.77 11.48 1.42
C ALA A 75 4.14 11.82 0.79
N ALA A 76 4.36 11.48 -0.49
CA ALA A 76 5.59 11.82 -1.21
C ALA A 76 5.76 13.34 -1.36
N ALA A 77 4.67 14.08 -1.64
CA ALA A 77 4.72 15.54 -1.69
C ALA A 77 5.08 16.15 -0.33
N ASP A 78 4.52 15.61 0.76
CA ASP A 78 4.85 16.04 2.13
C ASP A 78 6.31 15.72 2.48
N PHE A 79 6.78 14.52 2.14
CA PHE A 79 8.16 14.10 2.33
C PHE A 79 9.15 14.98 1.56
N ASN A 80 8.90 15.23 0.28
CA ASN A 80 9.76 16.04 -0.57
C ASN A 80 9.86 17.50 -0.08
N ARG A 81 8.78 18.06 0.52
CA ARG A 81 8.86 19.40 1.15
C ARG A 81 9.74 19.44 2.38
N GLN A 82 9.89 18.34 3.09
CA GLN A 82 10.68 18.22 4.31
C GLN A 82 12.13 17.80 4.03
N ASN A 83 12.40 17.21 2.86
CA ASN A 83 13.69 16.63 2.50
C ASN A 83 14.22 17.27 1.21
N THR A 84 15.27 18.08 1.31
CA THR A 84 15.87 18.76 0.15
C THR A 84 16.85 17.88 -0.63
N LEU A 85 17.27 16.74 -0.08
CA LEU A 85 18.28 15.85 -0.66
C LEU A 85 17.69 14.55 -1.22
N ILE A 86 16.44 14.25 -0.93
CA ILE A 86 15.75 13.04 -1.42
C ILE A 86 14.49 13.49 -2.15
N GLU A 87 14.34 13.03 -3.38
CA GLU A 87 13.14 13.23 -4.17
C GLU A 87 12.45 11.88 -4.40
N VAL A 88 11.18 11.80 -4.04
CA VAL A 88 10.33 10.62 -4.24
C VAL A 88 9.34 10.90 -5.36
N GLY A 89 9.43 10.13 -6.46
CA GLY A 89 8.45 10.07 -7.53
C GLY A 89 7.51 8.88 -7.33
N VAL A 90 6.23 9.03 -7.69
CA VAL A 90 5.23 7.96 -7.57
C VAL A 90 4.64 7.62 -8.92
N ILE A 91 4.64 6.33 -9.27
CA ILE A 91 3.97 5.79 -10.45
C ILE A 91 2.87 4.83 -10.06
N SER A 92 1.82 4.75 -10.87
CA SER A 92 0.74 3.78 -10.69
C SER A 92 1.13 2.44 -11.32
N LEU A 93 0.95 1.34 -10.59
CA LEU A 93 1.26 0.00 -11.09
C LEU A 93 0.31 -1.04 -10.48
N ARG A 94 -0.54 -1.65 -11.30
CA ARG A 94 -1.48 -2.71 -10.87
C ARG A 94 -0.79 -4.08 -10.81
N GLY A 95 -1.23 -4.95 -9.90
CA GLY A 95 -0.64 -6.24 -9.63
C GLY A 95 -0.36 -7.12 -10.85
N ALA A 96 -1.33 -7.30 -11.77
CA ALA A 96 -1.12 -8.07 -12.99
C ALA A 96 -0.15 -7.38 -13.97
N GLU A 97 -0.16 -6.05 -14.04
CA GLU A 97 0.78 -5.27 -14.84
C GLU A 97 2.15 -5.21 -14.16
N ALA A 98 2.18 -5.12 -12.81
CA ALA A 98 3.40 -5.19 -12.03
C ALA A 98 4.19 -6.44 -12.40
N GLY A 99 3.56 -7.62 -12.36
CA GLY A 99 4.22 -8.87 -12.72
C GLY A 99 4.86 -8.84 -14.10
N ARG A 100 4.16 -8.35 -15.10
CA ARG A 100 4.67 -8.26 -16.46
C ARG A 100 5.80 -7.24 -16.61
N ARG A 101 5.64 -6.04 -16.04
CA ARG A 101 6.67 -4.98 -16.13
C ARG A 101 7.90 -5.34 -15.31
N LEU A 102 7.74 -5.82 -14.09
CA LEU A 102 8.85 -6.16 -13.19
C LEU A 102 9.67 -7.36 -13.71
N ASN A 103 9.05 -8.28 -14.47
CA ASN A 103 9.76 -9.39 -15.11
C ASN A 103 10.31 -9.05 -16.50
N ALA A 104 9.76 -8.07 -17.21
CA ALA A 104 10.15 -7.75 -18.58
C ALA A 104 11.32 -6.77 -18.68
N SER A 105 11.57 -5.95 -17.66
CA SER A 105 12.61 -4.92 -17.68
C SER A 105 13.62 -5.14 -16.56
N VAL A 106 14.92 -5.11 -16.92
CA VAL A 106 16.01 -5.16 -15.93
C VAL A 106 16.46 -3.74 -15.56
N THR A 107 16.21 -2.76 -16.42
CA THR A 107 16.79 -1.41 -16.33
C THR A 107 15.86 -0.33 -15.80
N ASP A 108 14.54 -0.43 -16.04
CA ASP A 108 13.57 0.61 -15.66
C ASP A 108 12.66 0.17 -14.51
N LEU A 109 13.22 -0.57 -13.56
CA LEU A 109 12.47 -1.01 -12.39
C LEU A 109 12.35 0.13 -11.38
N PRO A 110 11.18 0.31 -10.75
CA PRO A 110 11.04 1.22 -9.62
C PRO A 110 11.94 0.79 -8.47
N ASP A 111 12.43 1.75 -7.68
CA ASP A 111 13.29 1.47 -6.52
C ASP A 111 12.49 0.81 -5.38
N VAL A 112 11.18 1.08 -5.36
CA VAL A 112 10.23 0.51 -4.41
C VAL A 112 8.98 0.04 -5.14
N TRP A 113 8.48 -1.12 -4.76
CA TRP A 113 7.18 -1.62 -5.15
C TRP A 113 6.30 -1.84 -3.93
N ILE A 114 5.17 -1.13 -3.85
CA ILE A 114 4.11 -1.42 -2.90
C ILE A 114 3.14 -2.37 -3.60
N ALA A 115 3.15 -3.63 -3.23
CA ALA A 115 2.23 -4.62 -3.78
C ALA A 115 0.84 -4.48 -3.13
N GLU A 116 -0.24 -4.93 -3.82
CA GLU A 116 -1.58 -4.90 -3.25
C GLU A 116 -1.71 -5.83 -2.03
N ALA A 117 -1.03 -6.97 -2.07
CA ALA A 117 -1.02 -7.93 -0.97
C ALA A 117 0.25 -8.77 -1.00
N GLY A 118 0.64 -9.33 0.14
CA GLY A 118 1.85 -10.14 0.27
C GLY A 118 1.89 -11.33 -0.68
N PHE A 119 0.75 -11.98 -0.95
CA PHE A 119 0.65 -13.12 -1.86
C PHE A 119 0.90 -12.75 -3.34
N VAL A 120 0.73 -11.48 -3.72
CA VAL A 120 0.98 -11.02 -5.11
C VAL A 120 2.43 -11.26 -5.49
N ARG A 121 3.37 -11.05 -4.57
CA ARG A 121 4.78 -11.32 -4.81
C ARG A 121 5.05 -12.78 -5.17
N THR A 122 4.42 -13.71 -4.45
CA THR A 122 4.49 -15.15 -4.78
C THR A 122 3.91 -15.43 -6.17
N SER A 123 2.80 -14.76 -6.54
CA SER A 123 2.15 -14.93 -7.84
C SER A 123 2.99 -14.43 -9.01
N VAL A 124 3.78 -13.37 -8.78
CA VAL A 124 4.63 -12.74 -9.82
C VAL A 124 5.93 -13.52 -10.03
N GLY A 125 6.52 -14.08 -8.98
CA GLY A 125 7.76 -14.87 -9.00
C GLY A 125 8.99 -14.11 -9.51
N GLY A 126 10.19 -14.44 -9.02
CA GLY A 126 11.47 -14.01 -9.61
C GLY A 126 11.77 -12.52 -9.67
N VAL A 127 10.93 -11.65 -9.13
CA VAL A 127 11.14 -10.19 -9.14
C VAL A 127 12.26 -9.78 -8.17
N PRO A 128 13.10 -8.78 -8.54
CA PRO A 128 14.26 -8.38 -7.75
C PRO A 128 13.88 -7.43 -6.60
N TYR A 129 12.94 -7.84 -5.77
CA TYR A 129 12.50 -7.12 -4.56
C TYR A 129 12.62 -8.01 -3.33
N GLU A 130 12.72 -7.39 -2.18
CA GLU A 130 12.75 -8.09 -0.89
C GLU A 130 11.56 -9.06 -0.73
N SER A 131 11.80 -10.14 0.01
CA SER A 131 10.75 -11.16 0.23
C SER A 131 9.67 -10.72 1.21
N GLY A 132 9.92 -9.69 1.98
CA GLY A 132 8.99 -9.09 2.92
C GLY A 132 9.41 -7.66 3.21
N GLY A 133 8.45 -6.83 3.55
CA GLY A 133 8.63 -5.44 3.96
C GLY A 133 7.49 -5.06 4.90
N PRO A 134 7.57 -3.90 5.56
CA PRO A 134 6.48 -3.45 6.42
C PRO A 134 5.22 -3.19 5.59
N SER A 135 4.07 -3.59 6.13
CA SER A 135 2.78 -3.18 5.56
C SER A 135 2.56 -1.70 5.83
N VAL A 136 2.23 -0.93 4.79
CA VAL A 136 2.04 0.53 4.93
C VAL A 136 0.59 0.95 5.13
N ALA A 137 -0.36 0.10 4.75
CA ALA A 137 -1.80 0.27 4.92
C ALA A 137 -2.49 -1.09 4.89
N GLN A 138 -3.79 -1.10 5.13
CA GLN A 138 -4.63 -2.29 5.06
C GLN A 138 -5.98 -1.96 4.43
N ASP A 139 -6.55 -2.93 3.69
CA ASP A 139 -7.90 -2.88 3.14
C ASP A 139 -8.48 -4.31 3.08
N GLY A 140 -9.76 -4.44 2.79
CA GLY A 140 -10.45 -5.71 2.64
C GLY A 140 -11.59 -5.62 1.64
N LEU A 141 -12.12 -6.79 1.25
CA LEU A 141 -13.30 -6.87 0.41
C LEU A 141 -14.56 -6.56 1.20
N ALA A 142 -15.56 -6.00 0.51
CA ALA A 142 -16.89 -5.81 1.04
C ALA A 142 -17.95 -6.05 -0.03
N TRP A 143 -19.02 -6.69 0.34
CA TRP A 143 -20.24 -6.72 -0.44
C TRP A 143 -20.99 -5.40 -0.27
N VAL A 144 -21.47 -4.87 -1.37
CA VAL A 144 -22.33 -3.69 -1.43
C VAL A 144 -23.56 -4.04 -2.26
N ALA A 145 -24.74 -3.84 -1.71
CA ALA A 145 -25.99 -4.07 -2.44
C ALA A 145 -26.85 -2.82 -2.44
N VAL A 146 -27.62 -2.63 -3.52
CA VAL A 146 -28.63 -1.58 -3.60
C VAL A 146 -29.67 -1.83 -2.49
N ALA A 147 -29.99 -0.82 -1.68
CA ALA A 147 -30.85 -0.94 -0.51
C ALA A 147 -32.28 -1.47 -0.83
N SER A 148 -32.72 -1.29 -2.09
CA SER A 148 -34.00 -1.81 -2.58
C SER A 148 -33.91 -3.20 -3.22
N SER A 149 -32.72 -3.83 -3.23
CA SER A 149 -32.56 -5.19 -3.78
C SER A 149 -33.05 -6.25 -2.81
N ASP A 150 -33.47 -7.40 -3.35
CA ASP A 150 -34.00 -8.54 -2.57
C ASP A 150 -32.95 -9.39 -1.85
N VAL A 151 -31.72 -8.87 -1.72
CA VAL A 151 -30.61 -9.57 -1.03
C VAL A 151 -30.76 -9.45 0.48
N GLY A 152 -31.82 -9.52 1.10
CA GLY A 152 -31.99 -9.60 2.57
C GLY A 152 -30.96 -8.82 3.43
N GLY A 153 -31.09 -8.82 4.74
CA GLY A 153 -30.19 -8.09 5.64
C GLY A 153 -28.79 -8.71 5.86
N ASP A 154 -28.46 -9.83 5.23
CA ASP A 154 -27.17 -10.53 5.33
C ASP A 154 -26.51 -10.65 3.96
N LEU A 155 -25.45 -9.85 3.75
CA LEU A 155 -24.68 -9.85 2.50
C LEU A 155 -23.49 -10.81 2.62
N SER A 156 -23.69 -12.04 2.17
CA SER A 156 -22.68 -13.09 2.13
C SER A 156 -22.53 -13.62 0.70
N TRP A 157 -21.48 -14.37 0.43
CA TRP A 157 -21.33 -15.09 -0.83
C TRP A 157 -22.52 -16.00 -1.11
N ARG A 158 -23.03 -16.66 -0.07
CA ARG A 158 -24.18 -17.56 -0.17
C ARG A 158 -25.48 -16.81 -0.47
N SER A 159 -25.77 -15.75 0.26
CA SER A 159 -27.00 -14.97 0.04
C SER A 159 -27.04 -14.32 -1.33
N VAL A 160 -25.90 -13.78 -1.82
CA VAL A 160 -25.79 -13.23 -3.18
C VAL A 160 -25.95 -14.31 -4.24
N ALA A 161 -25.36 -15.50 -4.06
CA ALA A 161 -25.53 -16.63 -4.97
C ALA A 161 -26.98 -17.14 -5.00
N ASP A 162 -27.66 -17.19 -3.85
CA ASP A 162 -29.05 -17.62 -3.75
C ASP A 162 -30.01 -16.60 -4.41
N ALA A 163 -29.73 -15.28 -4.26
CA ALA A 163 -30.45 -14.23 -4.96
C ALA A 163 -30.29 -14.35 -6.48
N ALA A 164 -29.05 -14.51 -6.96
CA ALA A 164 -28.74 -14.71 -8.38
C ALA A 164 -29.41 -15.94 -8.98
N ARG A 165 -29.55 -17.00 -8.17
CA ARG A 165 -30.23 -18.25 -8.58
C ARG A 165 -31.77 -18.12 -8.60
N SER A 166 -32.31 -17.30 -7.70
CA SER A 166 -33.76 -17.11 -7.52
C SER A 166 -34.36 -16.12 -8.51
N ASP A 167 -33.63 -15.08 -8.92
CA ASP A 167 -34.08 -14.10 -9.92
C ASP A 167 -33.04 -13.95 -11.05
N ILE A 168 -33.45 -14.38 -12.24
CA ILE A 168 -32.61 -14.29 -13.46
C ILE A 168 -32.25 -12.80 -13.82
N ARG A 169 -32.97 -11.84 -13.29
CA ARG A 169 -32.70 -10.42 -13.51
C ARG A 169 -31.70 -9.85 -12.51
N PHE A 170 -31.43 -10.56 -11.41
CA PHE A 170 -30.46 -10.17 -10.41
C PHE A 170 -29.06 -10.14 -11.01
N ARG A 171 -28.38 -9.00 -10.91
CA ARG A 171 -27.08 -8.76 -11.50
C ARG A 171 -26.04 -8.48 -10.44
N VAL A 172 -24.88 -9.10 -10.60
CA VAL A 172 -23.75 -8.97 -9.68
C VAL A 172 -22.58 -8.32 -10.39
N ALA A 173 -21.89 -7.41 -9.72
CA ALA A 173 -20.57 -6.94 -10.14
C ALA A 173 -19.50 -7.62 -9.29
N VAL A 174 -18.51 -8.19 -9.93
CA VAL A 174 -17.37 -8.84 -9.28
C VAL A 174 -16.06 -8.26 -9.81
N PRO A 175 -14.96 -8.33 -9.05
CA PRO A 175 -13.66 -7.82 -9.50
C PRO A 175 -13.27 -8.38 -10.87
N PRO A 176 -12.50 -7.61 -11.68
CA PRO A 176 -12.11 -8.02 -13.02
C PRO A 176 -11.30 -9.32 -13.05
N VAL A 177 -11.44 -10.06 -14.14
CA VAL A 177 -10.65 -11.28 -14.41
C VAL A 177 -9.16 -10.96 -14.34
N GLY A 178 -8.39 -11.79 -13.64
CA GLY A 178 -6.95 -11.66 -13.50
C GLY A 178 -6.48 -10.51 -12.62
N SER A 179 -7.40 -9.82 -11.91
CA SER A 179 -7.03 -8.83 -10.90
C SER A 179 -6.66 -9.49 -9.56
N VAL A 180 -5.92 -8.76 -8.73
CA VAL A 180 -5.59 -9.20 -7.36
C VAL A 180 -6.86 -9.30 -6.52
N GLU A 181 -7.77 -8.34 -6.69
CA GLU A 181 -9.08 -8.32 -6.05
C GLU A 181 -9.92 -9.55 -6.46
N GLY A 182 -9.79 -9.98 -7.72
CA GLY A 182 -10.45 -11.22 -8.21
C GLY A 182 -9.88 -12.48 -7.55
N MET A 183 -8.56 -12.57 -7.40
CA MET A 183 -7.93 -13.68 -6.66
C MET A 183 -8.39 -13.68 -5.19
N ALA A 184 -8.43 -12.52 -4.55
CA ALA A 184 -8.93 -12.36 -3.18
C ALA A 184 -10.42 -12.72 -3.08
N ALA A 185 -11.23 -12.36 -4.08
CA ALA A 185 -12.63 -12.72 -4.18
C ALA A 185 -12.83 -14.24 -4.27
N CYS A 186 -12.05 -14.93 -5.12
CA CYS A 186 -12.07 -16.40 -5.18
C CYS A 186 -11.68 -17.03 -3.83
N ALA A 187 -10.65 -16.52 -3.16
CA ALA A 187 -10.24 -17.04 -1.86
C ALA A 187 -11.35 -16.85 -0.80
N SER A 188 -11.95 -15.66 -0.74
CA SER A 188 -13.06 -15.36 0.16
C SER A 188 -14.28 -16.26 -0.10
N ALA A 189 -14.63 -16.45 -1.38
CA ALA A 189 -15.72 -17.35 -1.80
C ALA A 189 -15.46 -18.80 -1.40
N ALA A 190 -14.25 -19.32 -1.66
CA ALA A 190 -13.87 -20.68 -1.31
C ALA A 190 -13.88 -20.89 0.21
N ALA A 191 -13.36 -19.94 0.96
CA ALA A 191 -13.35 -20.01 2.42
C ALA A 191 -14.76 -20.07 3.01
N GLU A 192 -15.68 -19.26 2.49
CA GLU A 192 -17.09 -19.29 2.91
C GLU A 192 -17.80 -20.58 2.45
N TYR A 193 -17.55 -21.04 1.23
CA TYR A 193 -18.13 -22.28 0.72
C TYR A 193 -17.74 -23.48 1.58
N HIS A 194 -16.44 -23.63 1.87
CA HIS A 194 -15.89 -24.74 2.66
C HIS A 194 -15.95 -24.51 4.17
N GLN A 195 -16.34 -23.31 4.64
CA GLN A 195 -16.31 -22.89 6.06
C GLN A 195 -14.92 -23.06 6.67
N GLN A 196 -13.88 -22.68 5.93
CA GLN A 196 -12.48 -22.82 6.32
C GLN A 196 -11.67 -21.57 5.95
N ALA A 197 -10.96 -20.99 6.92
CA ALA A 197 -10.09 -19.85 6.69
C ALA A 197 -8.73 -20.24 6.06
N ASN A 198 -8.27 -21.47 6.28
CA ASN A 198 -7.00 -21.97 5.72
C ASN A 198 -7.27 -22.71 4.42
N LEU A 199 -6.96 -22.10 3.30
CA LEU A 199 -7.22 -22.67 1.97
C LEU A 199 -5.99 -23.42 1.43
N THR A 200 -6.26 -24.57 0.83
CA THR A 200 -5.32 -25.36 0.05
C THR A 200 -5.68 -25.32 -1.44
N ALA A 201 -4.73 -25.71 -2.29
CA ALA A 201 -4.99 -25.83 -3.72
C ALA A 201 -6.15 -26.81 -4.03
N ASP A 202 -6.30 -27.87 -3.23
CA ASP A 202 -7.39 -28.88 -3.42
C ASP A 202 -8.76 -28.26 -3.18
N LEU A 203 -8.93 -27.45 -2.15
CA LEU A 203 -10.20 -26.75 -1.88
C LEU A 203 -10.55 -25.75 -2.99
N LEU A 204 -9.56 -25.05 -3.53
CA LEU A 204 -9.74 -24.13 -4.65
C LEU A 204 -10.04 -24.83 -5.97
N ASN A 205 -9.62 -26.09 -6.12
CA ASN A 205 -9.87 -26.92 -7.30
C ASN A 205 -11.07 -27.90 -7.13
N ASP A 206 -11.76 -27.83 -6.00
CA ASP A 206 -12.96 -28.63 -5.80
C ASP A 206 -14.01 -28.32 -6.88
N ALA A 207 -14.44 -29.38 -7.59
CA ALA A 207 -15.38 -29.27 -8.71
C ALA A 207 -16.77 -28.75 -8.27
N ALA A 208 -17.21 -29.06 -7.05
CA ALA A 208 -18.48 -28.58 -6.52
C ALA A 208 -18.41 -27.07 -6.20
N PHE A 209 -17.32 -26.63 -5.58
CA PHE A 209 -17.06 -25.20 -5.37
C PHE A 209 -17.00 -24.44 -6.70
N ARG A 210 -16.25 -24.96 -7.67
CA ARG A 210 -16.12 -24.33 -9.00
C ARG A 210 -17.47 -24.21 -9.70
N GLY A 211 -18.27 -25.27 -9.71
CA GLY A 211 -19.61 -25.23 -10.30
C GLY A 211 -20.53 -24.21 -9.63
N TRP A 212 -20.46 -24.10 -8.30
CA TRP A 212 -21.20 -23.12 -7.53
C TRP A 212 -20.74 -21.67 -7.82
N LEU A 213 -19.43 -21.44 -7.93
CA LEU A 213 -18.88 -20.14 -8.27
C LEU A 213 -19.23 -19.72 -9.69
N ASP A 214 -19.17 -20.65 -10.66
CA ASP A 214 -19.52 -20.39 -12.06
C ASP A 214 -20.99 -20.00 -12.21
N GLU A 215 -21.91 -20.62 -11.45
CA GLU A 215 -23.33 -20.25 -11.41
C GLU A 215 -23.50 -18.79 -10.93
N LEU A 216 -22.80 -18.39 -9.87
CA LEU A 216 -22.83 -16.99 -9.40
C LEU A 216 -22.24 -16.05 -10.45
N LEU A 217 -21.10 -16.39 -11.05
CA LEU A 217 -20.42 -15.57 -12.05
C LEU A 217 -21.22 -15.43 -13.35
N ALA A 218 -22.16 -16.35 -13.63
CA ALA A 218 -23.09 -16.21 -14.74
C ALA A 218 -24.06 -15.02 -14.57
N ALA A 219 -24.31 -14.57 -13.33
CA ALA A 219 -25.08 -13.36 -13.03
C ALA A 219 -24.25 -12.06 -13.13
N ALA A 220 -22.94 -12.15 -13.44
CA ALA A 220 -22.04 -11.02 -13.58
C ALA A 220 -21.83 -10.65 -15.06
N PRO A 221 -22.64 -9.74 -15.62
CA PRO A 221 -22.69 -9.49 -17.07
C PRO A 221 -21.41 -8.81 -17.60
N ASN A 222 -20.70 -8.08 -16.75
CA ASN A 222 -19.52 -7.29 -17.16
C ASN A 222 -18.36 -7.46 -16.18
N ARG A 223 -17.58 -8.52 -16.34
CA ARG A 223 -16.41 -8.83 -15.53
C ARG A 223 -15.14 -8.06 -15.93
N SER A 224 -15.22 -7.21 -16.94
CA SER A 224 -14.09 -6.35 -17.34
C SER A 224 -14.13 -4.95 -16.72
N ARG A 225 -15.31 -4.55 -16.22
CA ARG A 225 -15.53 -3.24 -15.61
C ARG A 225 -15.49 -3.34 -14.09
N HIS A 226 -14.87 -2.35 -13.44
CA HIS A 226 -14.73 -2.34 -12.00
C HIS A 226 -16.11 -2.30 -11.29
N PRO A 227 -16.34 -3.10 -10.22
CA PRO A 227 -17.64 -3.17 -9.55
C PRO A 227 -18.14 -1.83 -9.02
N ARG A 228 -17.25 -1.01 -8.46
CA ARG A 228 -17.58 0.34 -8.00
C ARG A 228 -18.23 1.19 -9.10
N ASP A 229 -17.73 1.11 -10.33
CA ASP A 229 -18.21 1.91 -11.45
C ASP A 229 -19.61 1.43 -11.91
N GLN A 230 -19.89 0.13 -11.80
CA GLN A 230 -21.20 -0.43 -12.10
C GLN A 230 -22.23 -0.08 -11.03
N LEU A 231 -21.85 -0.12 -9.74
CA LEU A 231 -22.69 0.32 -8.62
C LEU A 231 -22.94 1.84 -8.65
N GLY A 232 -21.91 2.62 -8.96
CA GLY A 232 -21.94 4.09 -8.99
C GLY A 232 -22.69 4.68 -10.19
N SER A 233 -23.12 3.87 -11.16
CA SER A 233 -23.95 4.28 -12.31
C SER A 233 -25.32 4.80 -11.86
N ARG A 234 -25.96 5.63 -12.67
CA ARG A 234 -27.29 6.18 -12.36
C ARG A 234 -28.27 5.91 -13.48
N PRO A 235 -29.18 4.95 -13.34
CA PRO A 235 -29.34 4.03 -12.18
C PRO A 235 -28.18 3.03 -12.08
N PRO A 236 -27.98 2.37 -10.92
CA PRO A 236 -27.03 1.27 -10.79
C PRO A 236 -27.26 0.19 -11.84
N GLU A 237 -26.19 -0.34 -12.42
CA GLU A 237 -26.24 -1.37 -13.46
C GLU A 237 -26.39 -2.79 -12.87
N VAL A 238 -26.15 -2.92 -11.56
CA VAL A 238 -26.14 -4.16 -10.81
C VAL A 238 -26.85 -4.01 -9.47
N ASP A 239 -27.36 -5.09 -8.93
CA ASP A 239 -28.09 -5.15 -7.65
C ASP A 239 -27.12 -5.30 -6.47
N ALA A 240 -26.01 -6.01 -6.68
CA ALA A 240 -24.94 -6.17 -5.70
C ALA A 240 -23.55 -6.14 -6.37
N GLY A 241 -22.52 -5.80 -5.61
CA GLY A 241 -21.14 -5.83 -6.07
C GLY A 241 -20.13 -6.07 -4.95
N LEU A 242 -19.05 -6.77 -5.27
CA LEU A 242 -17.93 -6.97 -4.37
C LEU A 242 -16.85 -5.93 -4.68
N ILE A 243 -16.53 -5.07 -3.73
CA ILE A 243 -15.58 -3.97 -3.86
C ILE A 243 -14.53 -4.00 -2.76
N LEU A 244 -13.48 -3.18 -2.88
CA LEU A 244 -12.61 -2.86 -1.74
C LEU A 244 -13.31 -1.90 -0.77
N GLY A 245 -12.97 -1.98 0.52
CA GLY A 245 -13.48 -1.07 1.54
C GLY A 245 -13.19 0.40 1.22
N SER A 246 -12.02 0.70 0.64
CA SER A 246 -11.64 2.03 0.17
C SER A 246 -12.54 2.57 -0.94
N ASP A 247 -13.05 1.73 -1.82
CA ASP A 247 -13.98 2.13 -2.88
C ASP A 247 -15.35 2.56 -2.34
N TRP A 248 -15.75 2.01 -1.19
CA TRP A 248 -16.98 2.40 -0.50
C TRP A 248 -17.08 3.89 -0.21
N GLN A 249 -15.94 4.55 0.03
CA GLN A 249 -15.93 6.00 0.30
C GLN A 249 -16.37 6.84 -0.91
N GLN A 250 -16.36 6.26 -2.10
CA GLN A 250 -16.70 6.94 -3.36
C GLN A 250 -18.15 6.70 -3.80
N LEU A 251 -18.90 5.88 -3.08
CA LEU A 251 -20.31 5.59 -3.38
C LEU A 251 -21.26 6.49 -2.58
N ALA A 252 -22.49 6.67 -3.09
CA ALA A 252 -23.59 7.36 -2.42
C ALA A 252 -24.19 6.44 -1.34
N LYS A 253 -23.61 6.46 -0.15
CA LYS A 253 -23.82 5.49 0.94
C LYS A 253 -25.28 5.26 1.33
N GLU A 254 -26.12 6.29 1.21
CA GLU A 254 -27.54 6.22 1.59
C GLU A 254 -28.38 5.28 0.72
N SER A 255 -27.86 4.94 -0.46
CA SER A 255 -28.55 4.08 -1.43
C SER A 255 -28.14 2.60 -1.34
N PHE A 256 -27.20 2.27 -0.47
CA PHE A 256 -26.57 0.96 -0.44
C PHE A 256 -26.48 0.39 0.98
N ILE A 257 -26.41 -0.94 1.05
CA ILE A 257 -26.02 -1.71 2.24
C ILE A 257 -24.56 -2.15 2.04
N TYR A 258 -23.76 -2.11 3.10
CA TYR A 258 -22.35 -2.48 3.09
C TYR A 258 -22.09 -3.55 4.12
N GLN A 259 -21.41 -4.63 3.76
CA GLN A 259 -21.04 -5.72 4.67
C GLN A 259 -19.75 -6.42 4.21
N PRO A 260 -18.71 -6.50 5.04
CA PRO A 260 -17.56 -7.36 4.76
C PRO A 260 -17.97 -8.83 4.76
N PRO A 261 -17.40 -9.69 3.88
CA PRO A 261 -17.58 -11.13 3.94
C PRO A 261 -17.12 -11.71 5.27
N ALA A 262 -17.76 -12.77 5.75
CA ALA A 262 -17.37 -13.46 6.99
C ALA A 262 -15.93 -14.00 6.94
N TYR A 263 -15.48 -14.41 5.75
CA TYR A 263 -14.11 -14.81 5.43
C TYR A 263 -13.52 -13.79 4.45
N ASN A 264 -12.51 -13.05 4.86
CA ASN A 264 -11.96 -11.97 4.05
C ASN A 264 -10.46 -12.12 3.82
N VAL A 265 -9.99 -11.60 2.71
CA VAL A 265 -8.56 -11.49 2.39
C VAL A 265 -8.11 -10.08 2.70
N VAL A 266 -7.03 -9.95 3.47
CA VAL A 266 -6.43 -8.66 3.77
C VAL A 266 -5.49 -8.25 2.64
N PHE A 267 -5.68 -7.05 2.14
CA PHE A 267 -4.74 -6.33 1.29
C PHE A 267 -3.80 -5.57 2.21
N ASP A 268 -2.64 -6.15 2.47
CA ASP A 268 -1.69 -5.66 3.49
C ASP A 268 -0.64 -4.69 2.95
N PHE A 269 -0.66 -4.38 1.68
CA PHE A 269 0.18 -3.42 0.98
C PHE A 269 1.64 -3.38 1.45
N PRO A 270 2.41 -4.48 1.26
CA PRO A 270 3.80 -4.52 1.70
C PRO A 270 4.67 -3.58 0.87
N TYR A 271 5.55 -2.85 1.55
CA TYR A 271 6.54 -1.95 0.98
C TYR A 271 7.83 -2.72 0.68
N LEU A 272 8.09 -3.01 -0.58
CA LEU A 272 9.16 -3.88 -1.02
C LEU A 272 10.27 -3.07 -1.67
N VAL A 273 11.47 -3.07 -1.09
CA VAL A 273 12.63 -2.38 -1.63
C VAL A 273 13.32 -3.28 -2.66
N ARG A 274 13.79 -2.69 -3.75
CA ARG A 274 14.58 -3.37 -4.79
C ARG A 274 15.86 -3.94 -4.18
N THR A 275 16.21 -5.17 -4.56
CA THR A 275 17.40 -5.87 -4.00
C THR A 275 18.64 -5.72 -4.85
N ASN A 276 18.52 -5.32 -6.13
CA ASN A 276 19.65 -5.15 -7.03
C ASN A 276 19.51 -3.88 -7.89
N TRP A 277 20.62 -3.23 -8.12
CA TRP A 277 20.76 -2.05 -9.00
C TRP A 277 22.01 -2.23 -9.86
N TYR A 278 22.01 -3.27 -10.72
CA TYR A 278 23.18 -3.61 -11.56
C TYR A 278 23.65 -2.48 -12.47
N GLU A 279 22.76 -1.56 -12.79
CA GLU A 279 23.02 -0.40 -13.64
C GLU A 279 23.63 0.81 -12.89
N LEU A 280 23.71 0.77 -11.56
CA LEU A 280 24.16 1.87 -10.74
C LEU A 280 25.52 1.58 -10.11
N SER A 281 26.25 2.63 -9.73
CA SER A 281 27.39 2.50 -8.84
C SER A 281 26.95 2.06 -7.43
N GLU A 282 27.87 1.47 -6.67
CA GLU A 282 27.59 1.01 -5.29
C GLU A 282 27.12 2.19 -4.39
N ASP A 283 27.72 3.36 -4.53
CA ASP A 283 27.35 4.56 -3.76
C ASP A 283 25.93 5.03 -4.12
N GLU A 284 25.57 5.03 -5.41
CA GLU A 284 24.24 5.44 -5.86
C GLU A 284 23.18 4.41 -5.44
N ALA A 285 23.46 3.11 -5.58
CA ALA A 285 22.57 2.04 -5.12
C ALA A 285 22.31 2.14 -3.61
N ASN A 286 23.37 2.37 -2.82
CA ASN A 286 23.25 2.56 -1.38
C ASN A 286 22.46 3.84 -1.03
N ALA A 287 22.68 4.95 -1.76
CA ALA A 287 21.93 6.19 -1.56
C ALA A 287 20.41 5.98 -1.81
N ARG A 288 20.04 5.28 -2.89
CA ARG A 288 18.63 4.95 -3.20
C ARG A 288 18.01 4.01 -2.16
N ARG A 289 18.75 3.01 -1.70
CA ARG A 289 18.28 2.12 -0.64
C ARG A 289 17.98 2.89 0.66
N ILE A 290 18.89 3.76 1.10
CA ILE A 290 18.68 4.61 2.27
C ILE A 290 17.48 5.56 2.07
N ALA A 291 17.31 6.11 0.87
CA ALA A 291 16.17 6.96 0.55
C ALA A 291 14.85 6.19 0.62
N ALA A 292 14.82 4.95 0.11
CA ALA A 292 13.67 4.07 0.18
C ALA A 292 13.30 3.72 1.64
N GLU A 293 14.29 3.35 2.46
CA GLU A 293 14.08 3.07 3.89
C GLU A 293 13.51 4.30 4.63
N ARG A 294 14.04 5.50 4.37
CA ARG A 294 13.55 6.75 4.99
C ARG A 294 12.12 7.09 4.58
N PHE A 295 11.77 6.83 3.32
CA PHE A 295 10.40 7.05 2.88
C PHE A 295 9.44 6.03 3.49
N SER A 296 9.87 4.77 3.66
CA SER A 296 9.13 3.76 4.42
C SER A 296 8.83 4.22 5.85
N ASP A 297 9.86 4.67 6.57
CA ASP A 297 9.72 5.20 7.93
C ASP A 297 8.77 6.40 8.00
N PHE A 298 8.82 7.26 6.99
CA PHE A 298 7.90 8.40 6.88
C PHE A 298 6.45 7.95 6.66
N LEU A 299 6.20 6.99 5.76
CA LEU A 299 4.87 6.44 5.50
C LEU A 299 4.27 5.79 6.76
N LEU A 300 5.08 5.12 7.56
CA LEU A 300 4.69 4.50 8.83
C LEU A 300 4.55 5.51 9.98
N GLY A 301 5.01 6.73 9.79
CA GLY A 301 4.89 7.81 10.76
C GLY A 301 3.45 8.28 10.97
N GLY A 302 3.19 8.87 12.15
CA GLY A 302 1.83 9.26 12.56
C GLY A 302 1.13 10.25 11.61
N GLY A 303 1.87 11.10 10.90
CA GLY A 303 1.31 12.06 9.92
C GLY A 303 0.63 11.37 8.75
N PRO A 304 1.35 10.60 7.91
CA PRO A 304 0.75 9.85 6.81
C PRO A 304 -0.27 8.82 7.27
N GLN A 305 0.02 8.07 8.33
CA GLN A 305 -0.90 7.07 8.90
C GLN A 305 -2.23 7.67 9.39
N GLY A 306 -2.21 8.89 9.90
CA GLY A 306 -3.43 9.60 10.31
C GLY A 306 -4.34 9.98 9.16
N LYS A 307 -3.84 10.00 7.93
CA LYS A 307 -4.60 10.37 6.73
C LYS A 307 -5.24 9.18 6.01
N LEU A 308 -4.87 7.93 6.31
CA LEU A 308 -5.38 6.73 5.65
C LEU A 308 -6.91 6.68 5.62
N VAL A 309 -7.56 7.06 6.70
CA VAL A 309 -9.02 7.08 6.81
C VAL A 309 -9.69 7.97 5.75
N ASN A 310 -9.02 9.03 5.29
CA ASN A 310 -9.54 9.92 4.25
C ASN A 310 -9.60 9.22 2.88
N TYR A 311 -8.85 8.13 2.72
CA TYR A 311 -8.81 7.29 1.53
C TYR A 311 -9.59 5.98 1.69
N GLY A 312 -10.28 5.80 2.83
CA GLY A 312 -11.01 4.58 3.15
C GLY A 312 -10.10 3.39 3.51
N LEU A 313 -8.85 3.68 3.84
CA LEU A 313 -7.84 2.69 4.19
C LEU A 313 -7.66 2.61 5.71
N GLU A 314 -7.23 1.45 6.18
CA GLU A 314 -6.90 1.20 7.58
C GLU A 314 -5.39 1.17 7.80
N ARG A 315 -4.98 1.35 9.05
CA ARG A 315 -3.59 1.17 9.44
C ARG A 315 -3.20 -0.30 9.36
N ALA A 316 -1.98 -0.57 8.94
CA ALA A 316 -1.43 -1.91 8.97
C ALA A 316 -1.52 -2.53 10.38
N GLY A 317 -1.95 -3.81 10.44
CA GLY A 317 -2.15 -4.52 11.69
C GLY A 317 -3.41 -4.16 12.46
N ALA A 318 -4.36 -3.42 11.87
CA ALA A 318 -5.70 -3.28 12.44
C ALA A 318 -6.34 -4.66 12.59
N GLU A 319 -6.95 -4.93 13.75
CA GLU A 319 -7.64 -6.20 13.98
C GLU A 319 -8.93 -6.23 13.15
N PRO A 320 -9.05 -7.16 12.19
CA PRO A 320 -10.26 -7.28 11.39
C PRO A 320 -11.39 -7.88 12.24
N SER A 321 -12.61 -7.41 11.98
CA SER A 321 -13.83 -7.96 12.62
C SER A 321 -14.30 -9.28 12.01
N VAL A 322 -13.57 -9.83 11.04
CA VAL A 322 -13.91 -10.99 10.23
C VAL A 322 -12.78 -12.03 10.25
N GLN A 323 -13.06 -13.26 9.82
CA GLN A 323 -12.03 -14.29 9.73
C GLN A 323 -11.10 -14.01 8.55
N ILE A 324 -9.79 -13.96 8.81
CA ILE A 324 -8.80 -13.75 7.76
C ILE A 324 -8.47 -15.05 7.07
N VAL A 325 -8.61 -15.03 5.76
CA VAL A 325 -8.24 -16.15 4.90
C VAL A 325 -6.73 -16.20 4.72
N SER A 326 -6.15 -17.37 4.92
CA SER A 326 -4.74 -17.68 4.65
C SER A 326 -4.62 -18.82 3.63
N PHE A 327 -3.51 -18.81 2.89
CA PHE A 327 -3.23 -19.81 1.87
C PHE A 327 -1.73 -19.96 1.65
N ASP A 328 -1.31 -21.15 1.23
CA ASP A 328 0.07 -21.47 0.90
C ASP A 328 0.44 -21.13 -0.57
N ASP A 329 1.70 -21.27 -0.95
CA ASP A 329 2.16 -21.00 -2.31
C ASP A 329 1.46 -21.85 -3.41
N PRO A 330 1.13 -23.15 -3.21
CA PRO A 330 0.31 -23.90 -4.13
C PRO A 330 -1.09 -23.30 -4.31
N ALA A 331 -1.74 -22.85 -3.23
CA ALA A 331 -3.05 -22.20 -3.28
C ALA A 331 -3.00 -20.87 -4.03
N VAL A 332 -1.94 -20.06 -3.88
CA VAL A 332 -1.76 -18.81 -4.66
C VAL A 332 -1.80 -19.08 -6.16
N ARG A 333 -1.14 -20.15 -6.62
CA ARG A 333 -1.18 -20.54 -8.04
C ARG A 333 -2.58 -21.01 -8.48
N ALA A 334 -3.29 -21.73 -7.62
CA ALA A 334 -4.66 -22.15 -7.89
C ALA A 334 -5.62 -20.95 -7.96
N LEU A 335 -5.41 -19.90 -7.15
CA LEU A 335 -6.20 -18.65 -7.19
C LEU A 335 -6.10 -17.94 -8.55
N GLN A 336 -4.93 -17.97 -9.20
CA GLN A 336 -4.77 -17.39 -10.54
C GLN A 336 -5.68 -18.06 -11.57
N ALA A 337 -5.85 -19.38 -11.47
CA ALA A 337 -6.75 -20.15 -12.36
C ALA A 337 -8.22 -20.08 -11.92
N CYS A 338 -8.48 -19.75 -10.67
CA CYS A 338 -9.83 -19.67 -10.12
C CYS A 338 -10.65 -18.52 -10.71
N TRP A 339 -10.00 -17.41 -11.00
CA TRP A 339 -10.70 -16.18 -11.40
C TRP A 339 -10.45 -15.81 -12.88
N GLN A 340 -10.35 -16.81 -13.75
CA GLN A 340 -10.16 -16.62 -15.20
C GLN A 340 -11.47 -16.62 -16.00
#